data_13d34e0e7f6126a43cbe70f95a639c5b
#
_entry.id   13d34e0e7f6126a43cbe70f95a639c5b
#
_cell.length_a   1.000
_cell.length_b   1.000
_cell.length_c   1.000
_cell.angle_alpha   90.00
_cell.angle_beta   90.00
_cell.angle_gamma   90.00
#
_symmetry.space_group_name_H-M   'P 1'
#
loop_
_entity.id
_entity.type
_entity.pdbx_description
1 polymer ?
#
loop_
_entity_poly.entity_id
_entity_poly.type
_entity_poly.pdbx_seq_one_letter_code
_entity_poly.pdbx_strand_id
1 'polypeptide(L)'
;MQKSKLQSKSQKLLKEQFVKRSVLKYLDKYGFGDPKNKITDLREKGVDIKVQKLRPRPCGWYYLVECKGDPSKKVKHPNGWRSSATNSALGQIISRMHTSRKSLYGGYNFGVAFPYSFKDKALKKIPYYVCNRLRLSIFLVDNGGNVEKYDHRKLKIIQKK
;
A
#
# COMPACT_ATOMS: atom_id res chain seq x y z
N MET A 1 -25.67 5.98 36.86
CA MET A 1 -24.66 6.40 35.86
C MET A 1 -23.72 5.23 35.57
N GLN A 2 -24.02 4.46 34.51
CA GLN A 2 -23.16 3.36 34.07
C GLN A 2 -22.09 3.93 33.14
N LYS A 3 -20.83 3.93 33.60
CA LYS A 3 -19.67 4.20 32.75
C LYS A 3 -19.44 2.99 31.86
N SER A 4 -19.79 3.08 30.59
CA SER A 4 -19.45 2.11 29.57
C SER A 4 -17.91 2.02 29.45
N LYS A 5 -17.33 0.92 29.97
CA LYS A 5 -15.96 0.55 29.69
C LYS A 5 -15.87 0.19 28.20
N LEU A 6 -15.46 1.14 27.36
CA LEU A 6 -14.93 0.81 26.05
C LEU A 6 -13.65 0.00 26.26
N GLN A 7 -13.77 -1.32 26.13
CA GLN A 7 -12.61 -2.20 26.05
C GLN A 7 -11.84 -1.81 24.78
N SER A 8 -10.68 -1.20 24.97
CA SER A 8 -9.70 -1.02 23.90
C SER A 8 -9.23 -2.41 23.45
N LYS A 9 -9.82 -2.93 22.36
CA LYS A 9 -9.31 -4.12 21.69
C LYS A 9 -7.83 -3.83 21.38
N SER A 10 -6.91 -4.55 22.00
CA SER A 10 -5.48 -4.43 21.75
C SER A 10 -5.24 -4.58 20.24
N GLN A 11 -4.80 -3.51 19.60
CA GLN A 11 -4.59 -3.48 18.16
C GLN A 11 -3.47 -4.44 17.81
N LYS A 12 -3.80 -5.53 17.10
CA LYS A 12 -2.83 -6.53 16.68
C LYS A 12 -1.84 -5.87 15.70
N LEU A 13 -0.55 -5.98 15.99
CA LEU A 13 0.49 -5.49 15.10
C LEU A 13 0.55 -6.34 13.83
N LEU A 14 0.48 -5.71 12.68
CA LEU A 14 0.51 -6.39 11.38
C LEU A 14 1.94 -6.47 10.85
N LYS A 15 2.40 -7.68 10.56
CA LYS A 15 3.69 -7.91 9.90
C LYS A 15 3.60 -7.50 8.41
N GLU A 16 4.70 -7.06 7.84
CA GLU A 16 4.82 -6.70 6.43
C GLU A 16 4.31 -7.79 5.48
N GLN A 17 4.63 -9.05 5.75
CA GLN A 17 4.13 -10.18 4.95
C GLN A 17 2.61 -10.30 4.95
N PHE A 18 1.94 -9.98 6.05
CA PHE A 18 0.49 -9.97 6.12
C PHE A 18 -0.08 -8.85 5.26
N VAL A 19 0.50 -7.64 5.33
CA VAL A 19 0.14 -6.50 4.48
C VAL A 19 0.29 -6.86 3.00
N LYS A 20 1.44 -7.42 2.62
CA LYS A 20 1.73 -7.88 1.26
C LYS A 20 0.69 -8.86 0.73
N ARG A 21 0.38 -9.93 1.50
CA ARG A 21 -0.63 -10.93 1.11
C ARG A 21 -2.02 -10.33 0.94
N SER A 22 -2.41 -9.44 1.84
CA SER A 22 -3.72 -8.77 1.78
C SER A 22 -3.84 -7.90 0.53
N VAL A 23 -2.81 -7.14 0.19
CA VAL A 23 -2.78 -6.31 -1.01
C VAL A 23 -2.76 -7.15 -2.29
N LEU A 24 -1.99 -8.25 -2.33
CA LEU A 24 -2.02 -9.19 -3.46
C LEU A 24 -3.43 -9.74 -3.70
N LYS A 25 -4.10 -10.20 -2.63
CA LYS A 25 -5.48 -10.69 -2.71
C LYS A 25 -6.46 -9.61 -3.17
N TYR A 26 -6.25 -8.37 -2.72
CA TYR A 26 -7.04 -7.23 -3.17
C TYR A 26 -6.84 -6.97 -4.67
N LEU A 27 -5.60 -6.89 -5.15
CA LEU A 27 -5.28 -6.63 -6.55
C LEU A 27 -5.77 -7.77 -7.47
N ASP A 28 -5.75 -9.03 -7.00
CA ASP A 28 -6.29 -10.17 -7.72
C ASP A 28 -7.79 -10.02 -8.02
N LYS A 29 -8.59 -9.48 -7.09
CA LYS A 29 -10.02 -9.17 -7.32
C LYS A 29 -10.21 -8.20 -8.48
N TYR A 30 -9.25 -7.32 -8.74
CA TYR A 30 -9.26 -6.39 -9.87
C TYR A 30 -8.53 -6.92 -11.11
N GLY A 31 -8.23 -8.21 -11.13
CA GLY A 31 -7.64 -8.91 -12.28
C GLY A 31 -6.14 -8.74 -12.44
N PHE A 32 -5.43 -8.27 -11.42
CA PHE A 32 -3.97 -8.24 -11.42
C PHE A 32 -3.43 -9.52 -10.79
N GLY A 33 -2.40 -10.10 -11.40
CA GLY A 33 -1.77 -11.32 -10.90
C GLY A 33 -0.34 -11.46 -11.40
N ASP A 34 0.34 -12.50 -10.93
CA ASP A 34 1.66 -12.84 -11.43
C ASP A 34 1.52 -13.53 -12.79
N PRO A 35 2.13 -12.99 -13.87
CA PRO A 35 2.06 -13.58 -15.19
C PRO A 35 2.69 -14.98 -15.29
N LYS A 36 3.52 -15.37 -14.32
CA LYS A 36 4.23 -16.65 -14.30
C LYS A 36 3.70 -17.64 -13.27
N ASN A 37 2.57 -17.36 -12.60
CA ASN A 37 2.07 -18.12 -11.46
C ASN A 37 3.12 -18.38 -10.35
N LYS A 38 4.20 -17.65 -10.35
CA LYS A 38 5.19 -17.69 -9.30
C LYS A 38 4.72 -16.76 -8.18
N ILE A 39 4.44 -17.33 -7.04
CA ILE A 39 4.46 -16.57 -5.79
C ILE A 39 5.84 -15.94 -5.74
N THR A 40 5.93 -14.63 -5.94
CA THR A 40 7.20 -13.89 -5.95
C THR A 40 7.96 -14.29 -4.71
N ASP A 41 9.14 -14.89 -4.91
CA ASP A 41 9.99 -15.31 -3.80
C ASP A 41 10.22 -14.07 -2.92
N LEU A 42 9.96 -14.20 -1.63
CA LEU A 42 10.07 -13.13 -0.64
C LEU A 42 11.49 -12.52 -0.56
N ARG A 43 12.43 -13.05 -1.32
CA ARG A 43 13.84 -12.69 -1.35
C ARG A 43 14.30 -11.97 -2.63
N GLU A 44 13.43 -11.76 -3.62
CA GLU A 44 13.83 -10.99 -4.80
C GLU A 44 14.17 -9.56 -4.39
N LYS A 45 15.41 -9.14 -4.68
CA LYS A 45 15.84 -7.74 -4.55
C LYS A 45 15.01 -6.88 -5.50
N GLY A 46 14.01 -6.19 -4.99
CA GLY A 46 13.12 -5.41 -5.82
C GLY A 46 11.96 -4.83 -5.03
N VAL A 47 10.92 -4.45 -5.76
CA VAL A 47 9.64 -4.03 -5.18
C VAL A 47 8.92 -5.23 -4.55
N ASP A 48 8.19 -5.01 -3.44
CA ASP A 48 7.53 -6.09 -2.71
C ASP A 48 6.44 -6.79 -3.52
N ILE A 49 5.70 -6.04 -4.34
CA ILE A 49 4.66 -6.56 -5.21
C ILE A 49 4.87 -6.04 -6.62
N LYS A 50 4.95 -6.96 -7.59
CA LYS A 50 4.91 -6.67 -9.03
C LYS A 50 3.91 -7.61 -9.67
N VAL A 51 2.78 -7.07 -10.13
CA VAL A 51 1.69 -7.83 -10.76
C VAL A 51 1.26 -7.17 -12.06
N GLN A 52 0.74 -7.98 -12.98
CA GLN A 52 0.24 -7.54 -14.28
C GLN A 52 -1.28 -7.68 -14.35
N LYS A 53 -1.92 -6.82 -15.11
CA LYS A 53 -3.35 -6.98 -15.45
C LYS A 53 -3.52 -8.19 -16.37
N LEU A 54 -4.12 -9.24 -15.85
CA LEU A 54 -4.33 -10.51 -16.57
C LEU A 54 -5.78 -10.74 -16.98
N ARG A 55 -6.75 -10.17 -16.25
CA ARG A 55 -8.17 -10.39 -16.46
C ARG A 55 -8.91 -9.08 -16.66
N PRO A 56 -9.94 -9.03 -17.53
CA PRO A 56 -10.49 -10.10 -18.34
C PRO A 56 -9.57 -10.55 -19.49
N ARG A 57 -8.61 -9.72 -19.90
CA ARG A 57 -7.59 -10.04 -20.89
C ARG A 57 -6.22 -9.54 -20.44
N PRO A 58 -5.14 -10.30 -20.66
CA PRO A 58 -3.79 -9.81 -20.38
C PRO A 58 -3.50 -8.52 -21.15
N CYS A 59 -2.93 -7.55 -20.49
CA CYS A 59 -2.51 -6.30 -21.09
C CYS A 59 -1.25 -5.76 -20.40
N GLY A 60 -0.61 -4.75 -21.00
CA GLY A 60 0.63 -4.16 -20.51
C GLY A 60 0.52 -3.27 -19.28
N TRP A 61 -0.55 -3.37 -18.48
CA TRP A 61 -0.71 -2.64 -17.25
C TRP A 61 -0.14 -3.43 -16.06
N TYR A 62 0.71 -2.77 -15.29
CA TYR A 62 1.36 -3.32 -14.11
C TYR A 62 1.00 -2.53 -12.85
N TYR A 63 1.09 -3.20 -11.72
CA TYR A 63 1.08 -2.59 -10.39
C TYR A 63 2.38 -2.96 -9.66
N LEU A 64 3.08 -1.94 -9.16
CA LEU A 64 4.23 -2.09 -8.28
C LEU A 64 3.86 -1.48 -6.92
N VAL A 65 4.01 -2.25 -5.85
CA VAL A 65 3.65 -1.78 -4.51
C VAL A 65 4.78 -2.07 -3.53
N GLU A 66 5.15 -1.08 -2.76
CA GLU A 66 6.05 -1.22 -1.61
C GLU A 66 5.23 -1.36 -0.34
N CYS A 67 5.55 -2.33 0.50
CA CYS A 67 4.80 -2.67 1.70
C CYS A 67 5.61 -2.38 2.97
N LYS A 68 4.94 -1.97 4.05
CA LYS A 68 5.53 -1.86 5.39
C LYS A 68 4.59 -2.49 6.41
N GLY A 69 5.17 -3.09 7.44
CA GLY A 69 4.42 -3.61 8.59
C GLY A 69 4.35 -2.60 9.73
N ASP A 70 3.74 -2.99 10.83
CA ASP A 70 3.79 -2.24 12.08
C ASP A 70 5.17 -2.33 12.75
N PRO A 71 5.57 -1.31 13.54
CA PRO A 71 6.76 -1.40 14.36
C PRO A 71 6.65 -2.53 15.38
N SER A 72 7.78 -3.12 15.74
CA SER A 72 7.79 -4.11 16.84
C SER A 72 7.39 -3.45 18.17
N LYS A 73 6.90 -4.25 19.11
CA LYS A 73 6.53 -3.78 20.47
C LYS A 73 7.69 -3.11 21.23
N LYS A 74 8.94 -3.37 20.81
CA LYS A 74 10.16 -2.81 21.43
C LYS A 74 10.44 -1.37 21.00
N VAL A 75 9.76 -0.85 19.99
CA VAL A 75 9.98 0.52 19.49
C VAL A 75 9.42 1.55 20.47
N LYS A 76 10.28 2.39 21.05
CA LYS A 76 9.92 3.42 22.03
C LYS A 76 9.00 4.50 21.46
N HIS A 77 9.18 4.87 20.19
CA HIS A 77 8.41 5.93 19.51
C HIS A 77 7.71 5.41 18.24
N PRO A 78 6.57 4.68 18.39
CA PRO A 78 5.88 4.06 17.24
C PRO A 78 5.45 5.06 16.16
N ASN A 79 5.02 6.26 16.57
CA ASN A 79 4.59 7.30 15.62
C ASN A 79 5.76 7.87 14.81
N GLY A 80 6.92 8.07 15.41
CA GLY A 80 8.15 8.46 14.71
C GLY A 80 8.59 7.38 13.73
N TRP A 81 8.55 6.14 14.16
CA TRP A 81 8.86 4.99 13.30
C TRP A 81 7.92 4.90 12.09
N ARG A 82 6.59 5.04 12.28
CA ARG A 82 5.63 5.03 11.16
C ARG A 82 5.89 6.18 10.18
N SER A 83 6.27 7.34 10.69
CA SER A 83 6.63 8.48 9.84
C SER A 83 7.86 8.18 8.98
N SER A 84 8.90 7.60 9.59
CA SER A 84 10.11 7.17 8.89
C SER A 84 9.84 6.04 7.89
N ALA A 85 9.06 5.05 8.27
CA ALA A 85 8.66 3.95 7.39
C ALA A 85 7.84 4.43 6.18
N THR A 86 6.97 5.44 6.37
CA THR A 86 6.25 6.09 5.27
C THR A 86 7.20 6.75 4.28
N ASN A 87 8.20 7.49 4.77
CA ASN A 87 9.22 8.12 3.91
C ASN A 87 10.05 7.07 3.18
N SER A 88 10.45 6.00 3.88
CA SER A 88 11.20 4.90 3.30
C SER A 88 10.42 4.21 2.18
N ALA A 89 9.15 3.90 2.38
CA ALA A 89 8.29 3.30 1.36
C ALA A 89 8.16 4.22 0.13
N LEU A 90 7.98 5.52 0.34
CA LEU A 90 7.94 6.50 -0.75
C LEU A 90 9.25 6.56 -1.52
N GLY A 91 10.39 6.64 -0.83
CA GLY A 91 11.70 6.64 -1.46
C GLY A 91 11.94 5.36 -2.28
N GLN A 92 11.60 4.22 -1.72
CA GLN A 92 11.73 2.92 -2.38
C GLN A 92 10.86 2.81 -3.62
N ILE A 93 9.56 3.19 -3.55
CA ILE A 93 8.70 3.10 -4.74
C ILE A 93 9.11 4.12 -5.81
N ILE A 94 9.51 5.34 -5.45
CA ILE A 94 10.00 6.34 -6.40
C ILE A 94 11.26 5.83 -7.12
N SER A 95 12.18 5.20 -6.42
CA SER A 95 13.40 4.63 -7.03
C SER A 95 13.11 3.48 -8.01
N ARG A 96 11.88 2.96 -8.04
CA ARG A 96 11.40 1.94 -9.00
C ARG A 96 10.71 2.53 -10.23
N MET A 97 10.52 3.85 -10.28
CA MET A 97 9.86 4.55 -11.39
C MET A 97 10.81 4.82 -12.56
N HIS A 98 11.56 3.79 -13.00
CA HIS A 98 12.53 3.93 -14.09
C HIS A 98 11.91 4.12 -15.47
N THR A 99 10.61 3.84 -15.62
CA THR A 99 9.94 3.97 -16.90
C THR A 99 8.66 4.78 -16.74
N SER A 100 8.57 5.85 -17.53
CA SER A 100 7.37 6.64 -17.68
C SER A 100 6.46 6.10 -18.80
N ARG A 101 6.72 4.90 -19.31
CA ARG A 101 5.97 4.35 -20.44
C ARG A 101 4.49 4.32 -20.15
N LYS A 102 3.80 5.24 -20.81
CA LYS A 102 2.38 5.38 -20.93
C LYS A 102 2.03 5.09 -22.37
N SER A 103 1.39 3.99 -22.64
CA SER A 103 0.75 3.76 -23.92
C SER A 103 -0.74 3.54 -23.70
N LEU A 104 -1.54 3.64 -24.76
CA LEU A 104 -2.94 3.23 -24.72
C LEU A 104 -3.11 1.77 -24.27
N TYR A 105 -2.07 0.96 -24.45
CA TYR A 105 -2.09 -0.48 -24.24
C TYR A 105 -1.40 -0.93 -22.94
N GLY A 106 -0.76 -0.04 -22.19
CA GLY A 106 -0.08 -0.43 -20.98
C GLY A 106 0.62 0.71 -20.23
N GLY A 107 1.10 0.41 -19.03
CA GLY A 107 1.81 1.33 -18.17
C GLY A 107 1.94 0.82 -16.75
N TYR A 108 2.44 1.66 -15.87
CA TYR A 108 2.66 1.32 -14.47
C TYR A 108 1.76 2.14 -13.56
N ASN A 109 1.12 1.47 -12.62
CA ASN A 109 0.53 2.05 -11.43
C ASN A 109 1.43 1.72 -10.25
N PHE A 110 1.57 2.65 -9.34
CA PHE A 110 2.42 2.51 -8.17
C PHE A 110 1.60 2.54 -6.89
N GLY A 111 2.12 1.93 -5.84
CA GLY A 111 1.45 1.90 -4.56
C GLY A 111 2.40 1.83 -3.40
N VAL A 112 1.95 2.32 -2.26
CA VAL A 112 2.53 2.08 -0.95
C VAL A 112 1.47 1.47 -0.07
N ALA A 113 1.82 0.45 0.69
CA ALA A 113 0.87 -0.31 1.51
C ALA A 113 1.31 -0.35 2.97
N PHE A 114 0.36 -0.09 3.86
CA PHE A 114 0.60 0.02 5.30
C PHE A 114 -0.52 -0.66 6.09
N PRO A 115 -0.26 -1.05 7.35
CA PRO A 115 -1.33 -1.30 8.31
C PRO A 115 -2.22 -0.08 8.51
N TYR A 116 -3.47 -0.30 8.88
CA TYR A 116 -4.44 0.78 9.13
C TYR A 116 -3.97 1.78 10.23
N SER A 117 -3.09 1.33 11.12
CA SER A 117 -2.43 2.17 12.13
C SER A 117 -1.61 3.34 11.55
N PHE A 118 -1.27 3.30 10.26
CA PHE A 118 -0.57 4.38 9.55
C PHE A 118 -1.51 5.43 8.96
N LYS A 119 -2.83 5.24 9.03
CA LYS A 119 -3.82 6.05 8.31
C LYS A 119 -3.55 7.54 8.41
N ASP A 120 -3.51 8.07 9.62
CA ASP A 120 -3.33 9.51 9.84
C ASP A 120 -2.00 10.03 9.28
N LYS A 121 -0.93 9.23 9.45
CA LYS A 121 0.40 9.62 8.96
C LYS A 121 0.48 9.56 7.44
N ALA A 122 0.06 8.46 6.84
CA ALA A 122 0.14 8.26 5.40
C ALA A 122 -0.76 9.25 4.63
N LEU A 123 -2.02 9.41 5.07
CA LEU A 123 -2.97 10.27 4.37
C LEU A 123 -2.67 11.77 4.52
N LYS A 124 -2.03 12.20 5.62
CA LYS A 124 -1.59 13.60 5.79
C LYS A 124 -0.28 13.89 5.08
N LYS A 125 0.63 12.91 5.05
CA LYS A 125 2.01 13.12 4.58
C LYS A 125 2.15 13.01 3.06
N ILE A 126 1.32 12.20 2.41
CA ILE A 126 1.40 11.97 0.96
C ILE A 126 0.37 12.85 0.26
N PRO A 127 0.77 13.95 -0.38
CA PRO A 127 -0.17 14.87 -1.01
C PRO A 127 -0.93 14.22 -2.18
N TYR A 128 -2.23 14.51 -2.30
CA TYR A 128 -3.04 14.01 -3.41
C TYR A 128 -2.47 14.39 -4.78
N TYR A 129 -1.83 15.55 -4.87
CA TYR A 129 -1.19 16.02 -6.09
C TYR A 129 -0.05 15.10 -6.55
N VAL A 130 0.79 14.64 -5.60
CA VAL A 130 1.86 13.67 -5.87
C VAL A 130 1.26 12.34 -6.34
N CYS A 131 0.22 11.85 -5.67
CA CYS A 131 -0.49 10.64 -6.05
C CYS A 131 -1.06 10.73 -7.48
N ASN A 132 -1.57 11.90 -7.88
CA ASN A 132 -2.06 12.12 -9.23
C ASN A 132 -0.92 12.06 -10.26
N ARG A 133 0.16 12.80 -10.02
CA ARG A 133 1.29 12.88 -10.95
C ARG A 133 2.02 11.57 -11.15
N LEU A 134 2.23 10.85 -10.06
CA LEU A 134 2.97 9.58 -10.05
C LEU A 134 2.08 8.35 -10.25
N ARG A 135 0.77 8.49 -10.39
CA ARG A 135 -0.20 7.38 -10.37
C ARG A 135 -0.01 6.47 -9.14
N LEU A 136 0.27 7.12 -8.03
CA LEU A 136 0.49 6.46 -6.75
C LEU A 136 -0.83 6.30 -6.01
N SER A 137 -1.05 5.13 -5.44
CA SER A 137 -2.16 4.83 -4.52
C SER A 137 -1.62 4.42 -3.16
N ILE A 138 -2.37 4.73 -2.11
CA ILE A 138 -2.09 4.27 -0.76
C ILE A 138 -3.06 3.13 -0.46
N PHE A 139 -2.54 2.01 0.04
CA PHE A 139 -3.32 0.87 0.50
C PHE A 139 -3.21 0.76 2.03
N LEU A 140 -4.33 0.74 2.71
CA LEU A 140 -4.39 0.52 4.16
C LEU A 140 -5.04 -0.82 4.44
N VAL A 141 -4.38 -1.63 5.26
CA VAL A 141 -4.79 -2.99 5.59
C VAL A 141 -5.24 -3.04 7.05
N ASP A 142 -6.45 -3.53 7.30
CA ASP A 142 -6.97 -3.73 8.64
C ASP A 142 -6.54 -5.08 9.23
N ASN A 143 -6.92 -5.34 10.48
CA ASN A 143 -6.59 -6.57 11.20
C ASN A 143 -7.24 -7.84 10.60
N GLY A 144 -8.29 -7.68 9.82
CA GLY A 144 -8.98 -8.75 9.10
C GLY A 144 -8.42 -9.00 7.70
N GLY A 145 -7.45 -8.19 7.25
CA GLY A 145 -6.88 -8.28 5.91
C GLY A 145 -7.72 -7.58 4.84
N ASN A 146 -8.73 -6.78 5.23
CA ASN A 146 -9.44 -5.93 4.29
C ASN A 146 -8.54 -4.78 3.89
N VAL A 147 -8.61 -4.39 2.61
CA VAL A 147 -7.77 -3.35 2.03
C VAL A 147 -8.61 -2.17 1.59
N GLU A 148 -8.28 -1.00 2.10
CA GLU A 148 -8.84 0.27 1.66
C GLU A 148 -7.83 1.00 0.77
N LYS A 149 -8.20 1.25 -0.49
CA LYS A 149 -7.37 1.98 -1.45
C LYS A 149 -7.74 3.47 -1.44
N TYR A 150 -6.70 4.30 -1.38
CA TYR A 150 -6.79 5.75 -1.53
C TYR A 150 -6.02 6.18 -2.78
N ASP A 151 -6.75 6.57 -3.82
CA ASP A 151 -6.21 7.24 -4.99
C ASP A 151 -6.20 8.77 -4.79
N HIS A 152 -5.68 9.50 -5.77
CA HIS A 152 -5.62 10.96 -5.71
C HIS A 152 -6.98 11.64 -5.54
N ARG A 153 -8.08 11.06 -6.06
CA ARG A 153 -9.44 11.63 -5.96
C ARG A 153 -9.94 11.52 -4.52
N LYS A 154 -9.82 10.34 -3.93
CA LYS A 154 -10.22 10.09 -2.53
C LYS A 154 -9.37 10.91 -1.56
N LEU A 155 -8.07 11.02 -1.81
CA LEU A 155 -7.15 11.86 -1.02
C LEU A 155 -7.49 13.34 -1.13
N LYS A 156 -7.82 13.84 -2.32
CA LYS A 156 -8.20 15.24 -2.53
C LYS A 156 -9.39 15.64 -1.66
N ILE A 157 -10.40 14.76 -1.54
CA ILE A 157 -11.59 15.00 -0.70
C ILE A 157 -11.19 15.10 0.78
N ILE A 158 -10.25 14.27 1.23
CA ILE A 158 -9.80 14.24 2.62
C ILE A 158 -8.90 15.42 2.97
N GLN A 159 -8.01 15.80 2.06
CA GLN A 159 -6.97 16.83 2.31
C GLN A 159 -7.45 18.25 2.04
N LYS A 160 -8.56 18.46 1.33
CA LYS A 160 -9.14 19.79 1.07
C LYS A 160 -10.22 20.20 2.10
N LYS A 161 -10.49 19.34 3.09
CA LYS A 161 -11.31 19.68 4.26
C LYS A 161 -10.44 20.35 5.32
#